data_2eab1abf362fdf56c2e98bfa9b01f9b7
#
_entry.id   2eab1abf362fdf56c2e98bfa9b01f9b7
#
_cell.length_a   1.000
_cell.length_b   1.000
_cell.length_c   1.000
_cell.angle_alpha   90.00
_cell.angle_beta   90.00
_cell.angle_gamma   90.00
#
_symmetry.space_group_name_H-M   'P 1'
#
loop_
_entity.id
_entity.type
_entity.pdbx_description
1 polymer ?
#
loop_
_entity_poly.entity_id
_entity_poly.type
_entity_poly.pdbx_seq_one_letter_code
_entity_poly.pdbx_strand_id
1 'polypeptide(L)'
;MVDEIFLHRHRGLGMPVALQGLWRTGDTVGAPLLISLHDALGRSPLGRRVVRPHVPGARPRLEPGHHSYPLRYPPEPIPAADVLAWADQQAEVDVNPELGPGWALTATRVEGGGTVVSLVCSHVLADARGLIDAVADALAERIRPSDPARVSDVRDAARLVRRVARGMRRARWSPATEKPPRPRPIRSPARTALLDVDATAWDTAADAAGGTPNSLFLALAAGIAHRAGLDWPLRIAVPVDGRTAAPGLPDDGAGNGVTMTEVVVDASDTPASIRHRARAAYTRRREGAPHGLPDEVLQLLPDRLAARLAAGAGERDLLCSNIGPLPPVLDGFGPHRTTGVATRAVHPGLATARASTSTRLAAYLCRQGDRYTLALVALDDEHFPTRAALRADTDAELAAHGLHGRHW
;
A
#
# COMPACT_ATOMS: atom_id res chain seq x y z
N MET A 1 3.96 2.26 14.63
CA MET A 1 5.34 1.84 14.28
C MET A 1 5.59 1.82 12.77
N VAL A 2 4.71 1.24 11.96
CA VAL A 2 4.83 1.27 10.47
C VAL A 2 4.82 2.71 9.94
N ASP A 3 4.03 3.60 10.52
CA ASP A 3 3.96 5.03 10.18
C ASP A 3 5.32 5.73 10.30
N GLU A 4 6.06 5.41 11.35
CA GLU A 4 7.37 6.01 11.59
C GLU A 4 8.42 5.52 10.59
N ILE A 5 8.35 4.25 10.15
CA ILE A 5 9.23 3.73 9.09
C ILE A 5 9.01 4.50 7.78
N PHE A 6 7.75 4.75 7.41
CA PHE A 6 7.44 5.54 6.21
C PHE A 6 7.89 6.99 6.37
N LEU A 7 7.74 7.56 7.56
CA LEU A 7 8.21 8.91 7.85
C LEU A 7 9.75 9.01 7.78
N HIS A 8 10.47 8.03 8.35
CA HIS A 8 11.93 7.96 8.24
C HIS A 8 12.40 7.75 6.81
N ARG A 9 11.69 6.95 6.00
CA ARG A 9 11.99 6.79 4.57
C ARG A 9 11.81 8.10 3.81
N HIS A 10 10.71 8.81 4.05
CA HIS A 10 10.44 10.09 3.42
C HIS A 10 11.54 11.11 3.75
N ARG A 11 11.94 11.24 5.01
CA ARG A 11 12.94 12.21 5.49
C ARG A 11 14.37 11.77 5.26
N GLY A 12 14.68 10.52 5.56
CA GLY A 12 16.03 9.98 5.60
C GLY A 12 16.59 9.61 4.24
N LEU A 13 15.75 9.09 3.35
CA LEU A 13 16.13 8.60 2.02
C LEU A 13 15.56 9.45 0.89
N GLY A 14 14.67 10.40 1.19
CA GLY A 14 13.99 11.20 0.16
C GLY A 14 13.15 10.33 -0.78
N MET A 15 12.58 9.25 -0.26
CA MET A 15 11.83 8.27 -1.02
C MET A 15 10.43 8.15 -0.41
N PRO A 16 9.52 9.06 -0.71
CA PRO A 16 8.16 9.01 -0.22
C PRO A 16 7.46 7.74 -0.70
N VAL A 17 6.65 7.16 0.17
CA VAL A 17 5.70 6.12 -0.20
C VAL A 17 4.32 6.71 -0.03
N ALA A 18 3.57 6.75 -1.11
CA ALA A 18 2.18 7.16 -1.11
C ALA A 18 1.29 6.00 -1.54
N LEU A 19 0.03 6.07 -1.21
CA LEU A 19 -1.00 5.16 -1.67
C LEU A 19 -1.86 5.88 -2.71
N GLN A 20 -2.22 5.17 -3.75
CA GLN A 20 -3.20 5.62 -4.72
C GLN A 20 -4.41 4.69 -4.71
N GLY A 21 -5.59 5.26 -4.46
CA GLY A 21 -6.87 4.63 -4.74
C GLY A 21 -7.42 5.17 -6.06
N LEU A 22 -7.96 4.29 -6.88
CA LEU A 22 -8.58 4.61 -8.17
C LEU A 22 -9.99 4.06 -8.20
N TRP A 23 -10.95 4.88 -8.65
CA TRP A 23 -12.35 4.48 -8.85
C TRP A 23 -12.75 4.83 -10.28
N ARG A 24 -13.38 3.89 -10.98
CA ARG A 24 -13.99 4.10 -12.28
C ARG A 24 -15.50 3.99 -12.15
N THR A 25 -16.22 4.90 -12.77
CA THR A 25 -17.68 4.85 -12.87
C THR A 25 -18.13 4.59 -14.31
N GLY A 26 -19.34 4.07 -14.47
CA GLY A 26 -19.93 3.83 -15.79
C GLY A 26 -20.48 5.08 -16.45
N ASP A 27 -20.71 6.13 -15.68
CA ASP A 27 -21.28 7.41 -16.10
C ASP A 27 -20.49 8.59 -15.51
N THR A 28 -20.82 9.80 -15.94
CA THR A 28 -20.09 11.01 -15.53
C THR A 28 -20.49 11.44 -14.12
N VAL A 29 -19.51 11.53 -13.23
CA VAL A 29 -19.68 12.06 -11.88
C VAL A 29 -19.73 13.58 -11.92
N GLY A 30 -20.76 14.16 -11.29
CA GLY A 30 -20.91 15.61 -11.20
C GLY A 30 -19.92 16.25 -10.22
N ALA A 31 -19.46 17.47 -10.54
CA ALA A 31 -18.56 18.24 -9.68
C ALA A 31 -19.07 18.41 -8.24
N PRO A 32 -20.38 18.61 -7.95
CA PRO A 32 -20.87 18.73 -6.57
C PRO A 32 -20.52 17.52 -5.68
N LEU A 33 -20.64 16.29 -6.21
CA LEU A 33 -20.27 15.09 -5.45
C LEU A 33 -18.77 15.03 -5.17
N LEU A 34 -17.94 15.38 -6.16
CA LEU A 34 -16.47 15.42 -5.99
C LEU A 34 -16.03 16.48 -4.97
N ILE A 35 -16.69 17.63 -4.95
CA ILE A 35 -16.45 18.70 -3.98
C ILE A 35 -16.85 18.23 -2.57
N SER A 36 -18.05 17.62 -2.43
CA SER A 36 -18.51 17.07 -1.15
C SER A 36 -17.55 15.98 -0.62
N LEU A 37 -17.10 15.09 -1.51
CA LEU A 37 -16.10 14.07 -1.15
C LEU A 37 -14.77 14.69 -0.71
N HIS A 38 -14.27 15.69 -1.46
CA HIS A 38 -13.03 16.39 -1.12
C HIS A 38 -13.12 17.02 0.27
N ASP A 39 -14.22 17.73 0.56
CA ASP A 39 -14.46 18.36 1.86
C ASP A 39 -14.59 17.33 2.99
N ALA A 40 -15.25 16.20 2.73
CA ALA A 40 -15.37 15.12 3.70
C ALA A 40 -14.02 14.46 4.01
N LEU A 41 -13.18 14.22 2.99
CA LEU A 41 -11.83 13.70 3.15
C LEU A 41 -10.93 14.67 3.95
N GLY A 42 -11.09 15.98 3.74
CA GLY A 42 -10.37 17.00 4.53
C GLY A 42 -10.72 16.96 6.03
N ARG A 43 -11.91 16.51 6.38
CA ARG A 43 -12.35 16.32 7.79
C ARG A 43 -12.11 14.90 8.32
N SER A 44 -11.72 13.97 7.47
CA SER A 44 -11.42 12.56 7.81
C SER A 44 -10.01 12.40 8.42
N PRO A 45 -9.63 11.21 8.84
CA PRO A 45 -8.25 10.92 9.24
C PRO A 45 -7.19 11.26 8.20
N LEU A 46 -7.52 11.35 6.91
CA LEU A 46 -6.58 11.79 5.86
C LEU A 46 -6.27 13.29 5.94
N GLY A 47 -7.18 14.11 6.46
CA GLY A 47 -7.00 15.55 6.64
C GLY A 47 -6.07 15.92 7.81
N ARG A 48 -5.29 14.97 8.34
CA ARG A 48 -4.32 15.21 9.41
C ARG A 48 -2.93 15.51 8.85
N ARG A 49 -2.09 16.05 9.72
CA ARG A 49 -0.66 16.23 9.47
C ARG A 49 0.17 15.65 10.61
N VAL A 50 1.40 15.31 10.31
CA VAL A 50 2.38 14.91 11.32
C VAL A 50 2.97 16.15 11.98
N VAL A 51 2.93 16.20 13.32
CA VAL A 51 3.56 17.23 14.13
C VAL A 51 4.71 16.62 14.91
N ARG A 52 5.89 17.24 14.82
CA ARG A 52 7.06 16.82 15.58
C ARG A 52 6.91 17.22 17.05
N PRO A 53 7.24 16.32 17.97
CA PRO A 53 7.32 16.68 19.38
C PRO A 53 8.50 17.62 19.63
N HIS A 54 8.36 18.48 20.65
CA HIS A 54 9.46 19.34 21.12
C HIS A 54 10.44 18.59 22.04
N VAL A 55 10.02 17.47 22.61
CA VAL A 55 10.82 16.66 23.53
C VAL A 55 11.50 15.53 22.77
N PRO A 56 12.84 15.42 22.79
CA PRO A 56 13.55 14.31 22.20
C PRO A 56 13.07 12.97 22.73
N GLY A 57 12.85 12.01 21.85
CA GLY A 57 12.36 10.68 22.20
C GLY A 57 10.84 10.57 22.40
N ALA A 58 10.09 11.66 22.26
CA ALA A 58 8.63 11.56 22.08
C ALA A 58 8.31 11.24 20.61
N ARG A 59 7.19 10.55 20.38
CA ARG A 59 6.77 10.14 19.04
C ARG A 59 6.09 11.28 18.29
N PRO A 60 6.26 11.37 16.96
CA PRO A 60 5.43 12.22 16.15
C PRO A 60 3.95 11.91 16.35
N ARG A 61 3.11 12.93 16.31
CA ARG A 61 1.66 12.81 16.48
C ARG A 61 0.93 13.34 15.26
N LEU A 62 -0.28 12.82 15.04
CA LEU A 62 -1.16 13.29 14.00
C LEU A 62 -2.11 14.33 14.58
N GLU A 63 -2.17 15.51 13.96
CA GLU A 63 -3.08 16.59 14.32
C GLU A 63 -3.92 16.99 13.10
N PRO A 64 -5.11 17.57 13.29
CA PRO A 64 -5.87 18.11 12.17
C PRO A 64 -5.02 19.07 11.34
N GLY A 65 -5.02 18.88 10.03
CA GLY A 65 -4.34 19.73 9.06
C GLY A 65 -5.33 20.70 8.43
N HIS A 66 -4.83 21.84 7.96
CA HIS A 66 -5.66 22.85 7.30
C HIS A 66 -5.37 23.01 5.81
N HIS A 67 -4.43 22.21 5.28
CA HIS A 67 -4.00 22.30 3.90
C HIS A 67 -4.32 21.03 3.13
N SER A 68 -5.10 21.18 2.05
CA SER A 68 -5.33 20.16 1.03
C SER A 68 -5.00 20.73 -0.34
N TYR A 69 -4.59 19.88 -1.27
CA TYR A 69 -4.57 20.28 -2.66
C TYR A 69 -6.00 20.60 -3.13
N PRO A 70 -6.19 21.62 -3.97
CA PRO A 70 -7.49 21.87 -4.56
C PRO A 70 -7.91 20.66 -5.40
N LEU A 71 -9.20 20.36 -5.39
CA LEU A 71 -9.79 19.38 -6.29
C LEU A 71 -9.48 19.75 -7.74
N ARG A 72 -8.95 18.80 -8.51
CA ARG A 72 -8.73 18.95 -9.95
C ARG A 72 -9.74 18.09 -10.70
N TYR A 73 -10.57 18.74 -11.50
CA TYR A 73 -11.55 18.08 -12.35
C TYR A 73 -11.69 18.88 -13.66
N PRO A 74 -10.75 18.70 -14.61
CA PRO A 74 -10.75 19.43 -15.88
C PRO A 74 -11.98 19.05 -16.72
N PRO A 75 -12.47 19.97 -17.55
CA PRO A 75 -13.64 19.73 -18.41
C PRO A 75 -13.36 18.80 -19.60
N GLU A 76 -12.10 18.69 -20.03
CA GLU A 76 -11.71 17.86 -21.16
C GLU A 76 -11.64 16.38 -20.75
N PRO A 77 -12.33 15.46 -21.46
CA PRO A 77 -12.20 14.03 -21.21
C PRO A 77 -10.87 13.49 -21.76
N ILE A 78 -10.43 12.38 -21.20
CA ILE A 78 -9.28 11.63 -21.73
C ILE A 78 -9.73 10.39 -22.51
N PRO A 79 -8.97 9.92 -23.51
CA PRO A 79 -9.21 8.65 -24.18
C PRO A 79 -9.22 7.49 -23.17
N ALA A 80 -10.09 6.50 -23.39
CA ALA A 80 -10.17 5.34 -22.49
C ALA A 80 -8.84 4.57 -22.41
N ALA A 81 -8.05 4.56 -23.49
CA ALA A 81 -6.72 3.93 -23.52
C ALA A 81 -5.67 4.65 -22.63
N ASP A 82 -5.91 5.91 -22.27
CA ASP A 82 -4.97 6.75 -21.51
C ASP A 82 -5.26 6.75 -20.01
N VAL A 83 -6.29 6.03 -19.55
CA VAL A 83 -6.70 6.00 -18.14
C VAL A 83 -5.54 5.60 -17.22
N LEU A 84 -4.77 4.57 -17.56
CA LEU A 84 -3.63 4.13 -16.75
C LEU A 84 -2.48 5.15 -16.80
N ALA A 85 -2.22 5.75 -17.96
CA ALA A 85 -1.19 6.79 -18.09
C ALA A 85 -1.55 8.03 -17.28
N TRP A 86 -2.82 8.43 -17.32
CA TRP A 86 -3.33 9.52 -16.47
C TRP A 86 -3.20 9.18 -14.98
N ALA A 87 -3.57 7.96 -14.57
CA ALA A 87 -3.45 7.52 -13.18
C ALA A 87 -1.98 7.54 -12.70
N ASP A 88 -1.04 7.13 -13.54
CA ASP A 88 0.39 7.19 -13.23
C ASP A 88 0.88 8.64 -13.10
N GLN A 89 0.38 9.55 -13.92
CA GLN A 89 0.71 10.98 -13.80
C GLN A 89 0.17 11.57 -12.48
N GLN A 90 -1.05 11.19 -12.06
CA GLN A 90 -1.58 11.65 -10.77
C GLN A 90 -0.79 11.07 -9.58
N ALA A 91 -0.16 9.91 -9.74
CA ALA A 91 0.66 9.28 -8.72
C ALA A 91 1.96 10.05 -8.39
N GLU A 92 2.39 10.96 -9.27
CA GLU A 92 3.61 11.77 -9.08
C GLU A 92 3.39 13.02 -8.23
N VAL A 93 2.18 13.24 -7.69
CA VAL A 93 1.91 14.38 -6.82
C VAL A 93 2.76 14.33 -5.54
N ASP A 94 3.42 15.42 -5.21
CA ASP A 94 4.23 15.53 -4.00
C ASP A 94 3.34 15.66 -2.76
N VAL A 95 3.08 14.55 -2.08
CA VAL A 95 2.31 14.51 -0.83
C VAL A 95 3.24 14.53 0.37
N ASN A 96 3.15 15.58 1.18
CA ASN A 96 4.00 15.77 2.35
C ASN A 96 3.17 15.73 3.64
N PRO A 97 3.33 14.67 4.48
CA PRO A 97 2.51 14.52 5.67
C PRO A 97 2.84 15.52 6.79
N GLU A 98 3.98 16.21 6.75
CA GLU A 98 4.41 17.18 7.78
C GLU A 98 4.11 18.61 7.38
N LEU A 99 4.55 18.99 6.19
CA LEU A 99 4.41 20.37 5.69
C LEU A 99 3.07 20.56 4.98
N GLY A 100 2.45 19.44 4.53
CA GLY A 100 1.20 19.43 3.79
C GLY A 100 1.38 19.91 2.33
N PRO A 101 0.38 19.64 1.46
CA PRO A 101 -0.73 18.71 1.70
C PRO A 101 -0.29 17.25 1.74
N GLY A 102 -0.91 16.47 2.62
CA GLY A 102 -0.62 15.04 2.76
C GLY A 102 -1.38 14.14 1.80
N TRP A 103 -2.33 14.68 1.03
CA TRP A 103 -3.14 13.95 0.06
C TRP A 103 -3.64 14.87 -1.06
N ALA A 104 -4.05 14.26 -2.18
CA ALA A 104 -4.63 14.94 -3.34
C ALA A 104 -5.77 14.10 -3.94
N LEU A 105 -6.90 14.77 -4.26
CA LEU A 105 -8.03 14.18 -4.99
C LEU A 105 -8.08 14.81 -6.38
N THR A 106 -8.07 13.97 -7.40
CA THR A 106 -8.22 14.38 -8.80
C THR A 106 -9.23 13.49 -9.50
N ALA A 107 -9.93 14.03 -10.47
CA ALA A 107 -10.86 13.27 -11.31
C ALA A 107 -10.72 13.69 -12.76
N THR A 108 -11.13 12.84 -13.68
CA THR A 108 -11.23 13.17 -15.09
C THR A 108 -12.36 12.38 -15.74
N ARG A 109 -13.00 12.96 -16.76
CA ARG A 109 -13.97 12.27 -17.60
C ARG A 109 -13.24 11.37 -18.59
N VAL A 110 -13.88 10.29 -18.99
CA VAL A 110 -13.37 9.35 -20.00
C VAL A 110 -14.22 9.47 -21.25
N GLU A 111 -13.61 9.51 -22.43
CA GLU A 111 -14.31 9.46 -23.70
C GLU A 111 -15.19 8.21 -23.79
N GLY A 112 -16.39 8.36 -24.32
CA GLY A 112 -17.38 7.29 -24.35
C GLY A 112 -18.19 7.12 -23.07
N GLY A 113 -17.92 7.91 -22.04
CA GLY A 113 -18.64 7.95 -20.76
C GLY A 113 -17.81 7.47 -19.57
N GLY A 114 -18.27 7.86 -18.38
CA GLY A 114 -17.62 7.52 -17.12
C GLY A 114 -16.66 8.58 -16.59
N THR A 115 -16.22 8.35 -15.37
CA THR A 115 -15.23 9.19 -14.66
C THR A 115 -14.21 8.28 -14.02
N VAL A 116 -12.95 8.71 -14.01
CA VAL A 116 -11.90 8.11 -13.17
C VAL A 116 -11.53 9.11 -12.07
N VAL A 117 -11.53 8.63 -10.84
CA VAL A 117 -11.15 9.40 -9.65
C VAL A 117 -9.86 8.79 -9.09
N SER A 118 -8.89 9.63 -8.79
CA SER A 118 -7.61 9.26 -8.15
C SER A 118 -7.49 9.98 -6.83
N LEU A 119 -7.32 9.23 -5.74
CA LEU A 119 -6.95 9.73 -4.43
C LEU A 119 -5.54 9.24 -4.12
N VAL A 120 -4.60 10.18 -4.00
CA VAL A 120 -3.23 9.89 -3.57
C VAL A 120 -3.05 10.42 -2.16
N CYS A 121 -2.52 9.61 -1.24
CA CYS A 121 -2.20 10.07 0.11
C CYS A 121 -0.85 9.50 0.59
N SER A 122 -0.16 10.24 1.44
CA SER A 122 1.05 9.75 2.11
C SER A 122 0.73 8.49 2.92
N HIS A 123 1.55 7.45 2.78
CA HIS A 123 1.40 6.20 3.54
C HIS A 123 1.58 6.41 5.05
N VAL A 124 2.12 7.55 5.48
CA VAL A 124 2.19 7.95 6.89
C VAL A 124 0.80 8.23 7.47
N LEU A 125 -0.14 8.73 6.66
CA LEU A 125 -1.49 9.11 7.11
C LEU A 125 -2.46 7.92 7.15
N ALA A 126 -2.31 6.98 6.23
CA ALA A 126 -3.16 5.80 6.15
C ALA A 126 -2.45 4.64 5.44
N ASP A 127 -2.82 3.40 5.77
CA ASP A 127 -2.59 2.25 4.92
C ASP A 127 -3.71 2.10 3.86
N ALA A 128 -3.61 1.09 2.99
CA ALA A 128 -4.58 0.88 1.92
C ALA A 128 -6.02 0.70 2.45
N ARG A 129 -6.19 0.01 3.58
CA ARG A 129 -7.50 -0.15 4.20
C ARG A 129 -8.02 1.16 4.76
N GLY A 130 -7.18 1.93 5.45
CA GLY A 130 -7.53 3.26 5.96
C GLY A 130 -7.91 4.25 4.87
N LEU A 131 -7.24 4.19 3.70
CA LEU A 131 -7.61 4.99 2.52
C LEU A 131 -9.00 4.60 2.00
N ILE A 132 -9.25 3.30 1.83
CA ILE A 132 -10.54 2.76 1.36
C ILE A 132 -11.66 3.12 2.34
N ASP A 133 -11.45 2.92 3.64
CA ASP A 133 -12.44 3.20 4.67
C ASP A 133 -12.75 4.71 4.75
N ALA A 134 -11.75 5.58 4.56
CA ALA A 134 -11.96 7.03 4.53
C ALA A 134 -12.88 7.46 3.36
N VAL A 135 -12.70 6.88 2.17
CA VAL A 135 -13.59 7.15 1.03
C VAL A 135 -14.97 6.55 1.24
N ALA A 136 -15.05 5.32 1.77
CA ALA A 136 -16.32 4.66 2.07
C ALA A 136 -17.14 5.45 3.12
N ASP A 137 -16.50 5.93 4.17
CA ASP A 137 -17.15 6.74 5.20
C ASP A 137 -17.56 8.12 4.67
N ALA A 138 -16.74 8.74 3.81
CA ALA A 138 -17.07 10.01 3.17
C ALA A 138 -18.29 9.89 2.23
N LEU A 139 -18.35 8.84 1.40
CA LEU A 139 -19.49 8.58 0.52
C LEU A 139 -20.76 8.17 1.28
N ALA A 140 -20.61 7.57 2.46
CA ALA A 140 -21.71 7.21 3.34
C ALA A 140 -22.08 8.34 4.33
N GLU A 141 -21.47 9.53 4.19
CA GLU A 141 -21.65 10.69 5.08
C GLU A 141 -21.37 10.40 6.57
N ARG A 142 -20.54 9.37 6.83
CA ARG A 142 -20.13 8.96 8.16
C ARG A 142 -18.77 9.56 8.51
N ILE A 143 -18.73 10.85 8.80
CA ILE A 143 -17.49 11.50 9.21
C ILE A 143 -17.19 11.14 10.66
N ARG A 144 -16.08 10.45 10.90
CA ARG A 144 -15.55 10.22 12.24
C ARG A 144 -14.57 11.36 12.57
N PRO A 145 -14.93 12.27 13.49
CA PRO A 145 -13.99 13.29 13.93
C PRO A 145 -12.76 12.62 14.54
N SER A 146 -11.58 13.00 14.07
CA SER A 146 -10.34 12.58 14.71
C SER A 146 -10.13 13.44 15.95
N ASP A 147 -10.45 12.94 17.13
CA ASP A 147 -10.13 13.63 18.38
C ASP A 147 -8.67 13.31 18.75
N PRO A 148 -7.75 14.28 18.70
CA PRO A 148 -6.35 14.05 19.04
C PRO A 148 -6.26 13.85 20.55
N ALA A 149 -6.02 12.62 21.00
CA ALA A 149 -5.66 12.37 22.38
C ALA A 149 -4.40 13.20 22.74
N ARG A 150 -4.56 14.24 23.56
CA ARG A 150 -3.47 15.10 24.02
C ARG A 150 -2.60 14.34 25.00
N VAL A 151 -1.60 13.63 24.49
CA VAL A 151 -0.58 12.99 25.32
C VAL A 151 0.58 13.99 25.49
N SER A 152 1.03 14.17 26.74
CA SER A 152 2.22 15.00 27.03
C SER A 152 3.45 14.37 26.41
N ASP A 153 4.23 15.14 25.63
CA ASP A 153 5.48 14.70 24.99
C ASP A 153 6.45 14.10 26.01
N VAL A 154 6.56 14.69 27.22
CA VAL A 154 7.41 14.18 28.31
C VAL A 154 6.97 12.80 28.76
N ARG A 155 5.67 12.59 28.92
CA ARG A 155 5.13 11.27 29.31
C ARG A 155 5.33 10.23 28.21
N ASP A 156 5.19 10.63 26.94
CA ASP A 156 5.41 9.72 25.83
C ASP A 156 6.89 9.33 25.70
N ALA A 157 7.81 10.31 25.75
CA ALA A 157 9.24 10.06 25.78
C ALA A 157 9.64 9.12 26.94
N ALA A 158 9.13 9.37 28.15
CA ALA A 158 9.42 8.51 29.29
C ALA A 158 8.88 7.08 29.11
N ARG A 159 7.70 6.93 28.49
CA ARG A 159 7.14 5.60 28.17
C ARG A 159 8.00 4.89 27.12
N LEU A 160 8.44 5.60 26.08
CA LEU A 160 9.28 5.04 25.02
C LEU A 160 10.62 4.55 25.60
N VAL A 161 11.32 5.41 26.36
CA VAL A 161 12.60 5.03 27.00
C VAL A 161 12.44 3.81 27.91
N ARG A 162 11.36 3.76 28.72
CA ARG A 162 11.09 2.58 29.58
C ARG A 162 10.80 1.33 28.76
N ARG A 163 10.15 1.46 27.59
CA ARG A 163 9.86 0.34 26.69
C ARG A 163 11.12 -0.18 26.04
N VAL A 164 11.96 0.72 25.51
CA VAL A 164 13.28 0.39 24.97
C VAL A 164 14.17 -0.28 26.02
N ALA A 165 14.26 0.28 27.23
CA ALA A 165 15.05 -0.30 28.30
C ALA A 165 14.59 -1.73 28.69
N ARG A 166 13.27 -1.96 28.73
CA ARG A 166 12.70 -3.30 28.95
C ARG A 166 12.98 -4.25 27.81
N GLY A 167 12.84 -3.79 26.56
CA GLY A 167 13.12 -4.57 25.37
C GLY A 167 14.59 -4.96 25.27
N MET A 168 15.51 -4.03 25.54
CA MET A 168 16.96 -4.29 25.54
C MET A 168 17.38 -5.33 26.59
N ARG A 169 16.74 -5.35 27.77
CA ARG A 169 16.99 -6.38 28.79
C ARG A 169 16.56 -7.78 28.36
N ARG A 170 15.60 -7.88 27.44
CA ARG A 170 15.06 -9.14 26.89
C ARG A 170 15.65 -9.49 25.54
N ALA A 171 16.32 -8.53 24.89
CA ALA A 171 16.92 -8.73 23.58
C ALA A 171 17.99 -9.81 23.66
N ARG A 172 17.78 -10.91 22.96
CA ARG A 172 18.82 -11.89 22.66
C ARG A 172 19.33 -11.54 21.27
N TRP A 173 20.53 -11.05 21.20
CA TRP A 173 21.16 -10.79 19.91
C TRP A 173 21.26 -12.11 19.14
N SER A 174 20.47 -12.20 18.08
CA SER A 174 20.55 -13.30 17.14
C SER A 174 21.12 -12.72 15.86
N PRO A 175 22.24 -13.24 15.34
CA PRO A 175 22.72 -12.82 14.05
C PRO A 175 21.58 -13.05 13.04
N ALA A 176 21.33 -12.09 12.15
CA ALA A 176 20.34 -12.25 11.11
C ALA A 176 20.71 -13.51 10.31
N THR A 177 19.86 -14.52 10.40
CA THR A 177 20.10 -15.84 9.79
C THR A 177 20.07 -15.77 8.26
N GLU A 178 19.55 -14.67 7.69
CA GLU A 178 19.41 -14.50 6.27
C GLU A 178 19.77 -13.09 5.84
N LYS A 179 20.61 -13.02 4.82
CA LYS A 179 21.03 -11.76 4.21
C LYS A 179 19.84 -11.19 3.43
N PRO A 180 19.43 -9.95 3.67
CA PRO A 180 18.37 -9.34 2.88
C PRO A 180 18.77 -9.31 1.39
N PRO A 181 17.81 -9.35 0.45
CA PRO A 181 18.08 -9.18 -0.96
C PRO A 181 18.87 -7.88 -1.19
N ARG A 182 19.81 -7.88 -2.14
CA ARG A 182 20.63 -6.69 -2.43
C ARG A 182 19.76 -5.61 -3.06
N PRO A 183 19.69 -4.39 -2.46
CA PRO A 183 18.99 -3.29 -3.08
C PRO A 183 19.63 -2.93 -4.43
N ARG A 184 18.79 -2.65 -5.42
CA ARG A 184 19.21 -2.13 -6.73
C ARG A 184 18.77 -0.68 -6.89
N PRO A 185 19.57 0.16 -7.56
CA PRO A 185 19.15 1.53 -7.83
C PRO A 185 17.96 1.53 -8.79
N ILE A 186 16.97 2.38 -8.49
CA ILE A 186 15.85 2.62 -9.37
C ILE A 186 16.29 3.70 -10.36
N ARG A 187 16.21 3.40 -11.66
CA ARG A 187 16.73 4.26 -12.73
C ARG A 187 15.66 4.87 -13.61
N SER A 188 14.41 4.45 -13.44
CA SER A 188 13.32 4.84 -14.30
C SER A 188 11.98 4.80 -13.56
N PRO A 189 10.94 5.48 -14.07
CA PRO A 189 9.59 5.39 -13.50
C PRO A 189 9.11 3.95 -13.41
N ALA A 190 8.29 3.64 -12.42
CA ALA A 190 7.68 2.32 -12.27
C ALA A 190 6.87 1.92 -13.52
N ARG A 191 6.92 0.64 -13.89
CA ARG A 191 6.01 0.07 -14.90
C ARG A 191 4.78 -0.45 -14.17
N THR A 192 3.63 -0.10 -14.67
CA THR A 192 2.37 -0.41 -14.01
C THR A 192 1.43 -1.17 -14.92
N ALA A 193 0.66 -2.08 -14.33
CA ALA A 193 -0.47 -2.71 -14.97
C ALA A 193 -1.65 -2.78 -14.00
N LEU A 194 -2.84 -2.51 -14.51
CA LEU A 194 -4.10 -2.63 -13.78
C LEU A 194 -5.03 -3.49 -14.62
N LEU A 195 -5.64 -4.49 -14.00
CA LEU A 195 -6.58 -5.37 -14.70
C LEU A 195 -7.65 -5.93 -13.77
N ASP A 196 -8.83 -6.13 -14.32
CA ASP A 196 -9.96 -6.77 -13.66
C ASP A 196 -10.06 -8.22 -14.12
N VAL A 197 -10.33 -9.13 -13.19
CA VAL A 197 -10.56 -10.56 -13.43
C VAL A 197 -11.91 -10.94 -12.80
N ASP A 198 -12.69 -11.77 -13.47
CA ASP A 198 -13.95 -12.29 -12.95
C ASP A 198 -13.74 -13.03 -11.62
N ALA A 199 -14.52 -12.68 -10.60
CA ALA A 199 -14.32 -13.23 -9.26
C ALA A 199 -14.70 -14.71 -9.17
N THR A 200 -15.70 -15.14 -9.93
CA THR A 200 -16.12 -16.56 -9.95
C THR A 200 -15.02 -17.41 -10.61
N ALA A 201 -14.46 -16.92 -11.72
CA ALA A 201 -13.36 -17.61 -12.39
C ALA A 201 -12.13 -17.70 -11.47
N TRP A 202 -11.79 -16.60 -10.80
CA TRP A 202 -10.66 -16.56 -9.83
C TRP A 202 -10.85 -17.53 -8.68
N ASP A 203 -12.03 -17.49 -8.03
CA ASP A 203 -12.35 -18.36 -6.89
C ASP A 203 -12.37 -19.84 -7.33
N THR A 204 -12.93 -20.15 -8.52
CA THR A 204 -12.93 -21.50 -9.09
C THR A 204 -11.51 -22.01 -9.39
N ALA A 205 -10.66 -21.18 -9.98
CA ALA A 205 -9.26 -21.54 -10.26
C ALA A 205 -8.47 -21.78 -8.96
N ALA A 206 -8.71 -20.97 -7.94
CA ALA A 206 -8.09 -21.13 -6.63
C ALA A 206 -8.49 -22.46 -5.97
N ASP A 207 -9.79 -22.77 -5.98
CA ASP A 207 -10.33 -24.01 -5.38
C ASP A 207 -9.87 -25.25 -6.14
N ALA A 208 -9.89 -25.22 -7.48
CA ALA A 208 -9.40 -26.31 -8.33
C ALA A 208 -7.92 -26.63 -8.08
N ALA A 209 -7.12 -25.62 -7.72
CA ALA A 209 -5.72 -25.79 -7.33
C ALA A 209 -5.52 -26.12 -5.83
N GLY A 210 -6.59 -26.39 -5.07
CA GLY A 210 -6.57 -26.69 -3.63
C GLY A 210 -6.13 -25.50 -2.76
N GLY A 211 -6.14 -24.32 -3.33
CA GLY A 211 -5.68 -23.10 -2.69
C GLY A 211 -6.78 -22.24 -2.08
N THR A 212 -6.54 -20.95 -2.04
CA THR A 212 -7.47 -19.88 -1.70
C THR A 212 -7.25 -18.74 -2.69
N PRO A 213 -8.18 -17.79 -2.82
CA PRO A 213 -7.96 -16.59 -3.64
C PRO A 213 -6.64 -15.88 -3.32
N ASN A 214 -6.24 -15.85 -2.05
CA ASN A 214 -4.98 -15.25 -1.63
C ASN A 214 -3.75 -16.08 -2.02
N SER A 215 -3.78 -17.41 -1.89
CA SER A 215 -2.64 -18.24 -2.28
C SER A 215 -2.47 -18.28 -3.81
N LEU A 216 -3.57 -18.22 -4.58
CA LEU A 216 -3.52 -18.03 -6.03
C LEU A 216 -2.89 -16.67 -6.39
N PHE A 217 -3.26 -15.60 -5.69
CA PHE A 217 -2.64 -14.28 -5.85
C PHE A 217 -1.12 -14.31 -5.65
N LEU A 218 -0.64 -14.98 -4.59
CA LEU A 218 0.79 -15.13 -4.33
C LEU A 218 1.48 -15.97 -5.42
N ALA A 219 0.83 -17.04 -5.89
CA ALA A 219 1.34 -17.87 -6.99
C ALA A 219 1.46 -17.06 -8.28
N LEU A 220 0.42 -16.32 -8.66
CA LEU A 220 0.41 -15.45 -9.85
C LEU A 220 1.50 -14.39 -9.78
N ALA A 221 1.66 -13.70 -8.65
CA ALA A 221 2.70 -12.69 -8.50
C ALA A 221 4.11 -13.28 -8.65
N ALA A 222 4.34 -14.47 -8.09
CA ALA A 222 5.60 -15.20 -8.21
C ALA A 222 5.83 -15.68 -9.65
N GLY A 223 4.81 -16.23 -10.32
CA GLY A 223 4.88 -16.68 -11.70
C GLY A 223 5.17 -15.54 -12.69
N ILE A 224 4.51 -14.38 -12.52
CA ILE A 224 4.78 -13.16 -13.30
C ILE A 224 6.24 -12.74 -13.15
N ALA A 225 6.76 -12.73 -11.93
CA ALA A 225 8.14 -12.36 -11.66
C ALA A 225 9.14 -13.36 -12.28
N HIS A 226 8.84 -14.67 -12.19
CA HIS A 226 9.67 -15.69 -12.81
C HIS A 226 9.66 -15.59 -14.35
N ARG A 227 8.50 -15.33 -14.98
CA ARG A 227 8.43 -15.09 -16.44
C ARG A 227 9.29 -13.91 -16.88
N ALA A 228 9.35 -12.88 -16.03
CA ALA A 228 10.22 -11.73 -16.25
C ALA A 228 11.71 -12.03 -16.00
N GLY A 229 12.08 -13.26 -15.62
CA GLY A 229 13.46 -13.71 -15.46
C GLY A 229 14.00 -13.72 -14.04
N LEU A 230 13.16 -13.57 -13.00
CA LEU A 230 13.62 -13.74 -11.63
C LEU A 230 13.79 -15.24 -11.30
N ASP A 231 14.89 -15.56 -10.61
CA ASP A 231 15.19 -16.93 -10.21
C ASP A 231 14.42 -17.36 -8.93
N TRP A 232 14.07 -18.63 -8.89
CA TRP A 232 13.56 -19.27 -7.68
C TRP A 232 14.67 -19.52 -6.64
N PRO A 233 14.39 -19.57 -5.33
CA PRO A 233 13.10 -19.28 -4.70
C PRO A 233 12.83 -17.77 -4.61
N LEU A 234 11.55 -17.36 -4.72
CA LEU A 234 11.11 -15.99 -4.58
C LEU A 234 10.59 -15.71 -3.18
N ARG A 235 11.05 -14.61 -2.60
CA ARG A 235 10.67 -14.18 -1.26
C ARG A 235 9.63 -13.06 -1.39
N ILE A 236 8.47 -13.29 -0.81
CA ILE A 236 7.34 -12.39 -0.89
C ILE A 236 7.11 -11.73 0.48
N ALA A 237 7.20 -10.41 0.54
CA ALA A 237 6.74 -9.63 1.68
C ALA A 237 5.21 -9.52 1.63
N VAL A 238 4.54 -9.92 2.70
CA VAL A 238 3.08 -9.88 2.79
C VAL A 238 2.67 -9.04 3.99
N PRO A 239 1.98 -7.89 3.75
CA PRO A 239 1.36 -7.13 4.83
C PRO A 239 0.18 -7.90 5.43
N VAL A 240 0.11 -7.95 6.75
CA VAL A 240 -0.97 -8.59 7.51
C VAL A 240 -1.63 -7.54 8.40
N ASP A 241 -2.95 -7.45 8.36
CA ASP A 241 -3.71 -6.56 9.23
C ASP A 241 -3.59 -7.01 10.69
N GLY A 242 -3.00 -6.17 11.52
CA GLY A 242 -2.82 -6.39 12.94
C GLY A 242 -3.92 -5.83 13.83
N ARG A 243 -4.91 -5.12 13.26
CA ARG A 243 -5.99 -4.46 14.02
C ARG A 243 -6.84 -5.43 14.82
N THR A 244 -6.98 -6.67 14.34
CA THR A 244 -7.77 -7.72 15.00
C THR A 244 -6.98 -8.53 16.03
N ALA A 245 -5.66 -8.34 16.15
CA ALA A 245 -4.78 -9.24 16.91
C ALA A 245 -4.58 -8.86 18.38
N ALA A 246 -5.06 -7.72 18.86
CA ALA A 246 -4.88 -7.28 20.25
C ALA A 246 -6.17 -6.71 20.87
N PRO A 247 -6.97 -7.52 21.59
CA PRO A 247 -8.03 -6.99 22.43
C PRO A 247 -7.42 -6.11 23.53
N GLY A 248 -7.79 -4.81 23.56
CA GLY A 248 -7.43 -3.90 24.66
C GLY A 248 -6.44 -2.79 24.36
N LEU A 249 -5.95 -2.65 23.12
CA LEU A 249 -5.41 -1.38 22.66
C LEU A 249 -6.55 -0.51 22.16
N PRO A 250 -6.60 0.78 22.53
CA PRO A 250 -7.55 1.68 21.92
C PRO A 250 -7.33 1.64 20.41
N ASP A 251 -8.35 1.24 19.68
CA ASP A 251 -8.41 1.43 18.24
C ASP A 251 -8.66 2.95 18.06
N ASP A 252 -7.57 3.69 18.02
CA ASP A 252 -7.58 5.13 17.70
C ASP A 252 -7.87 5.37 16.21
N GLY A 253 -8.31 4.29 15.52
CA GLY A 253 -9.02 4.33 14.21
C GLY A 253 -8.21 4.88 13.04
N ALA A 254 -6.90 5.11 13.22
CA ALA A 254 -6.18 5.98 12.33
C ALA A 254 -4.68 5.72 12.22
N GLY A 255 -4.20 4.54 12.60
CA GLY A 255 -2.80 4.15 12.40
C GLY A 255 -2.66 3.04 11.36
N ASN A 256 -1.46 2.91 10.78
CA ASN A 256 -1.11 1.75 9.97
C ASN A 256 -1.08 0.50 10.88
N GLY A 257 -2.18 -0.24 10.92
CA GLY A 257 -2.33 -1.48 11.69
C GLY A 257 -1.66 -2.69 11.03
N VAL A 258 -0.65 -2.48 10.18
CA VAL A 258 -0.07 -3.52 9.34
C VAL A 258 1.23 -4.05 9.94
N THR A 259 1.37 -5.36 10.00
CA THR A 259 2.63 -6.06 10.27
C THR A 259 3.11 -6.77 9.00
N MET A 260 4.43 -6.90 8.84
CA MET A 260 4.99 -7.58 7.67
C MET A 260 5.36 -9.02 8.00
N THR A 261 4.98 -9.96 7.15
CA THR A 261 5.46 -11.34 7.19
C THR A 261 6.12 -11.73 5.86
N GLU A 262 6.70 -12.91 5.81
CA GLU A 262 7.37 -13.43 4.61
C GLU A 262 6.82 -14.79 4.23
N VAL A 263 6.55 -14.96 2.94
CA VAL A 263 6.24 -16.25 2.31
C VAL A 263 7.29 -16.51 1.25
N VAL A 264 7.93 -17.67 1.31
CA VAL A 264 8.89 -18.12 0.28
C VAL A 264 8.17 -19.05 -0.67
N VAL A 265 8.28 -18.79 -1.97
CA VAL A 265 7.67 -19.58 -3.04
C VAL A 265 8.78 -20.16 -3.92
N ASP A 266 8.68 -21.45 -4.22
CA ASP A 266 9.63 -22.20 -5.03
C ASP A 266 8.97 -22.70 -6.33
N ALA A 267 9.78 -23.12 -7.30
CA ALA A 267 9.33 -23.64 -8.60
C ALA A 267 8.33 -24.82 -8.51
N SER A 268 8.43 -25.61 -7.45
CA SER A 268 7.54 -26.77 -7.22
C SER A 268 6.25 -26.43 -6.46
N ASP A 269 6.09 -25.16 -6.03
CA ASP A 269 4.94 -24.79 -5.21
C ASP A 269 3.67 -24.64 -6.04
N THR A 270 2.58 -25.09 -5.47
CA THR A 270 1.22 -24.94 -5.98
C THR A 270 0.43 -23.97 -5.08
N PRO A 271 -0.71 -23.42 -5.52
CA PRO A 271 -1.57 -22.62 -4.64
C PRO A 271 -1.93 -23.33 -3.32
N ALA A 272 -2.03 -24.66 -3.32
CA ALA A 272 -2.26 -25.47 -2.12
C ALA A 272 -1.08 -25.40 -1.14
N SER A 273 0.16 -25.62 -1.60
CA SER A 273 1.35 -25.57 -0.74
C SER A 273 1.63 -24.15 -0.25
N ILE A 274 1.43 -23.13 -1.11
CA ILE A 274 1.54 -21.70 -0.76
C ILE A 274 0.52 -21.35 0.34
N ARG A 275 -0.72 -21.86 0.28
CA ARG A 275 -1.72 -21.70 1.34
C ARG A 275 -1.21 -22.16 2.70
N HIS A 276 -0.59 -23.34 2.76
CA HIS A 276 -0.02 -23.87 4.01
C HIS A 276 1.13 -23.02 4.53
N ARG A 277 2.05 -22.61 3.66
CA ARG A 277 3.18 -21.71 4.01
C ARG A 277 2.70 -20.35 4.49
N ALA A 278 1.75 -19.75 3.79
CA ALA A 278 1.17 -18.45 4.14
C ALA A 278 0.48 -18.51 5.50
N ARG A 279 -0.33 -19.55 5.77
CA ARG A 279 -0.98 -19.74 7.07
C ARG A 279 0.04 -19.87 8.19
N ALA A 280 1.10 -20.65 8.00
CA ALA A 280 2.19 -20.75 8.96
C ALA A 280 2.92 -19.42 9.17
N ALA A 281 3.09 -18.62 8.13
CA ALA A 281 3.72 -17.29 8.21
C ALA A 281 2.84 -16.28 8.96
N TYR A 282 1.52 -16.28 8.73
CA TYR A 282 0.56 -15.38 9.39
C TYR A 282 0.39 -15.67 10.89
N THR A 283 0.54 -16.93 11.29
CA THR A 283 0.42 -17.33 12.70
C THR A 283 1.71 -17.14 13.50
N ARG A 284 2.86 -16.98 12.85
CA ARG A 284 4.11 -16.66 13.52
C ARG A 284 4.07 -15.25 14.09
N ARG A 285 4.00 -15.12 15.42
CA ARG A 285 4.26 -13.84 16.07
C ARG A 285 5.71 -13.44 15.80
N ARG A 286 5.93 -12.36 15.06
CA ARG A 286 7.25 -11.71 15.04
C ARG A 286 7.37 -10.87 16.31
N GLU A 287 8.24 -11.29 17.21
CA GLU A 287 8.68 -10.48 18.36
C GLU A 287 9.99 -9.80 17.94
N GLY A 288 9.96 -8.47 17.76
CA GLY A 288 11.15 -7.64 17.59
C GLY A 288 11.58 -7.36 16.14
N ALA A 289 12.43 -6.33 16.02
CA ALA A 289 13.07 -5.94 14.77
C ALA A 289 14.06 -7.00 14.26
N PRO A 290 14.46 -6.94 12.97
CA PRO A 290 15.62 -7.69 12.49
C PRO A 290 16.81 -7.45 13.43
N HIS A 291 17.55 -8.48 13.79
CA HIS A 291 18.66 -8.46 14.76
C HIS A 291 18.27 -8.52 16.25
N GLY A 292 17.00 -8.74 16.62
CA GLY A 292 16.59 -8.91 18.01
C GLY A 292 16.59 -7.62 18.84
N LEU A 293 16.78 -6.46 18.20
CA LEU A 293 16.62 -5.16 18.86
C LEU A 293 15.12 -4.81 18.95
N PRO A 294 14.68 -4.12 20.01
CA PRO A 294 13.33 -3.59 20.04
C PRO A 294 13.13 -2.59 18.90
N ASP A 295 12.01 -2.69 18.17
CA ASP A 295 11.67 -1.78 17.07
C ASP A 295 11.65 -0.32 17.52
N GLU A 296 11.33 -0.10 18.78
CA GLU A 296 11.30 1.23 19.40
C GLU A 296 12.66 1.94 19.45
N VAL A 297 13.76 1.20 19.30
CA VAL A 297 15.11 1.80 19.22
C VAL A 297 15.23 2.73 18.01
N LEU A 298 14.58 2.39 16.89
CA LEU A 298 14.59 3.22 15.68
C LEU A 298 14.00 4.62 15.92
N GLN A 299 13.06 4.74 16.87
CA GLN A 299 12.41 6.00 17.22
C GLN A 299 13.33 6.97 17.99
N LEU A 300 14.37 6.46 18.61
CA LEU A 300 15.36 7.26 19.34
C LEU A 300 16.53 7.71 18.46
N LEU A 301 16.59 7.24 17.21
CA LEU A 301 17.69 7.54 16.30
C LEU A 301 17.33 8.72 15.38
N PRO A 302 18.32 9.51 14.93
CA PRO A 302 18.12 10.49 13.87
C PRO A 302 17.55 9.83 12.61
N ASP A 303 16.63 10.51 11.90
CA ASP A 303 15.91 9.98 10.73
C ASP A 303 16.82 9.28 9.71
N ARG A 304 17.98 9.87 9.39
CA ARG A 304 18.93 9.28 8.43
C ARG A 304 19.55 7.97 8.92
N LEU A 305 19.80 7.86 10.23
CA LEU A 305 20.36 6.64 10.81
C LEU A 305 19.28 5.58 10.94
N ALA A 306 18.09 5.94 11.42
CA ALA A 306 16.92 5.08 11.47
C ALA A 306 16.58 4.52 10.07
N ALA A 307 16.54 5.38 9.05
CA ALA A 307 16.31 4.99 7.67
C ALA A 307 17.37 4.02 7.13
N ARG A 308 18.67 4.23 7.46
CA ARG A 308 19.74 3.31 7.06
C ARG A 308 19.64 1.96 7.75
N LEU A 309 19.31 1.93 9.02
CA LEU A 309 19.15 0.68 9.80
C LEU A 309 17.87 -0.07 9.40
N ALA A 310 16.83 0.67 9.03
CA ALA A 310 15.60 0.12 8.49
C ALA A 310 15.66 -0.17 6.98
N ALA A 311 16.75 0.24 6.29
CA ALA A 311 16.91 -0.01 4.87
C ALA A 311 16.88 -1.52 4.58
N GLY A 312 15.99 -1.93 3.67
CA GLY A 312 15.75 -3.34 3.37
C GLY A 312 14.94 -4.12 4.42
N ALA A 313 14.63 -3.51 5.58
CA ALA A 313 13.74 -4.14 6.56
C ALA A 313 12.32 -4.29 5.96
N GLY A 314 11.85 -5.53 5.86
CA GLY A 314 10.57 -5.85 5.23
C GLY A 314 10.59 -5.88 3.70
N GLU A 315 11.66 -5.44 3.02
CA GLU A 315 11.80 -5.59 1.58
C GLU A 315 12.18 -7.03 1.23
N ARG A 316 11.56 -7.55 0.18
CA ARG A 316 11.80 -8.87 -0.40
C ARG A 316 11.79 -8.73 -1.92
N ASP A 317 12.00 -9.82 -2.64
CA ASP A 317 11.92 -9.82 -4.10
C ASP A 317 10.58 -9.28 -4.59
N LEU A 318 9.50 -9.68 -3.91
CA LEU A 318 8.14 -9.25 -4.19
C LEU A 318 7.47 -8.65 -2.94
N LEU A 319 6.51 -7.74 -3.18
CA LEU A 319 5.53 -7.29 -2.19
C LEU A 319 4.14 -7.70 -2.69
N CYS A 320 3.38 -8.45 -1.91
CA CYS A 320 2.01 -8.83 -2.23
C CYS A 320 1.05 -8.36 -1.15
N SER A 321 0.23 -7.36 -1.47
CA SER A 321 -0.76 -6.79 -0.56
C SER A 321 -2.18 -7.14 -1.00
N ASN A 322 -2.84 -8.01 -0.25
CA ASN A 322 -4.25 -8.33 -0.47
C ASN A 322 -5.11 -7.48 0.47
N ILE A 323 -5.80 -6.49 -0.11
CA ILE A 323 -6.70 -5.57 0.62
C ILE A 323 -8.00 -6.29 0.99
N GLY A 324 -8.31 -7.39 0.29
CA GLY A 324 -9.52 -8.18 0.50
C GLY A 324 -10.79 -7.55 -0.09
N PRO A 325 -11.97 -7.97 0.39
CA PRO A 325 -13.23 -7.43 -0.07
C PRO A 325 -13.38 -5.96 0.36
N LEU A 326 -13.84 -5.14 -0.58
CA LEU A 326 -14.11 -3.73 -0.34
C LEU A 326 -15.48 -3.53 0.33
N PRO A 327 -15.67 -2.45 1.09
CA PRO A 327 -16.98 -2.10 1.65
C PRO A 327 -18.05 -1.99 0.55
N PRO A 328 -19.27 -2.56 0.74
CA PRO A 328 -20.33 -2.55 -0.27
C PRO A 328 -20.76 -1.14 -0.74
N VAL A 329 -20.58 -0.11 0.08
CA VAL A 329 -20.85 1.28 -0.31
C VAL A 329 -20.00 1.71 -1.51
N LEU A 330 -18.88 1.06 -1.77
CA LEU A 330 -18.00 1.32 -2.92
C LEU A 330 -18.41 0.59 -4.20
N ASP A 331 -19.48 -0.23 -4.18
CA ASP A 331 -20.15 -0.70 -5.40
C ASP A 331 -20.81 0.47 -6.15
N GLY A 332 -20.99 1.59 -5.44
CA GLY A 332 -21.33 2.89 -5.99
C GLY A 332 -20.30 3.96 -5.64
N PHE A 333 -20.21 4.99 -6.45
CA PHE A 333 -19.54 6.25 -6.15
C PHE A 333 -20.62 7.31 -5.99
N GLY A 334 -21.23 7.39 -4.80
CA GLY A 334 -22.51 8.03 -4.60
C GLY A 334 -23.61 7.32 -5.44
N PRO A 335 -24.38 8.03 -6.28
CA PRO A 335 -25.42 7.42 -7.13
C PRO A 335 -24.84 6.71 -8.38
N HIS A 336 -23.55 6.85 -8.66
CA HIS A 336 -22.90 6.31 -9.86
C HIS A 336 -22.41 4.90 -9.63
N ARG A 337 -22.71 3.96 -10.53
CA ARG A 337 -22.20 2.59 -10.43
C ARG A 337 -20.69 2.57 -10.62
N THR A 338 -19.97 2.00 -9.68
CA THR A 338 -18.54 1.77 -9.81
C THR A 338 -18.28 0.60 -10.75
N THR A 339 -17.43 0.80 -11.76
CA THR A 339 -17.05 -0.22 -12.75
C THR A 339 -15.67 -0.81 -12.51
N GLY A 340 -14.91 -0.29 -11.54
CA GLY A 340 -13.62 -0.81 -11.10
C GLY A 340 -13.05 0.02 -9.98
N VAL A 341 -12.39 -0.64 -9.03
CA VAL A 341 -11.63 -0.01 -7.93
C VAL A 341 -10.26 -0.66 -7.88
N ALA A 342 -9.21 0.14 -7.83
CA ALA A 342 -7.85 -0.34 -7.64
C ALA A 342 -7.16 0.43 -6.52
N THR A 343 -6.24 -0.23 -5.83
CA THR A 343 -5.33 0.40 -4.87
C THR A 343 -3.91 -0.06 -5.11
N ARG A 344 -2.95 0.85 -4.96
CA ARG A 344 -1.53 0.52 -5.10
C ARG A 344 -0.66 1.48 -4.29
N ALA A 345 0.53 1.07 -3.90
CA ALA A 345 1.54 2.01 -3.46
C ALA A 345 2.23 2.64 -4.68
N VAL A 346 2.58 3.91 -4.53
CA VAL A 346 3.27 4.72 -5.53
C VAL A 346 4.42 5.48 -4.86
N HIS A 347 5.38 5.91 -5.66
CA HIS A 347 6.59 6.55 -5.17
C HIS A 347 6.81 7.87 -5.92
N PRO A 348 6.17 8.97 -5.48
CA PRO A 348 6.32 10.28 -6.12
C PRO A 348 7.78 10.71 -6.22
N GLY A 349 8.19 11.24 -7.37
CA GLY A 349 9.55 11.72 -7.61
C GLY A 349 10.62 10.62 -7.71
N LEU A 350 10.24 9.34 -7.82
CA LEU A 350 11.16 8.21 -7.87
C LEU A 350 12.19 8.31 -9.00
N ALA A 351 11.79 8.80 -10.17
CA ALA A 351 12.66 8.94 -11.34
C ALA A 351 13.82 9.92 -11.12
N THR A 352 13.68 10.87 -10.18
CA THR A 352 14.69 11.89 -9.85
C THR A 352 15.45 11.58 -8.57
N ALA A 353 14.94 10.67 -7.75
CA ALA A 353 15.55 10.27 -6.48
C ALA A 353 16.70 9.28 -6.72
N ARG A 354 17.77 9.38 -5.93
CA ARG A 354 18.79 8.32 -5.84
C ARG A 354 18.29 7.19 -4.94
N ALA A 355 17.18 6.57 -5.32
CA ALA A 355 16.51 5.55 -4.56
C ALA A 355 17.02 4.15 -4.94
N SER A 356 16.99 3.24 -3.99
CA SER A 356 17.27 1.83 -4.23
C SER A 356 16.26 0.97 -3.45
N THR A 357 15.88 -0.16 -4.02
CA THR A 357 14.98 -1.13 -3.38
C THR A 357 15.38 -2.56 -3.70
N SER A 358 15.04 -3.48 -2.82
CA SER A 358 15.14 -4.91 -3.08
C SER A 358 13.87 -5.47 -3.76
N THR A 359 12.75 -4.74 -3.65
CA THR A 359 11.48 -5.15 -4.24
C THR A 359 11.51 -4.94 -5.75
N ARG A 360 11.32 -6.02 -6.51
CA ARG A 360 11.30 -6.01 -7.98
C ARG A 360 9.90 -5.71 -8.51
N LEU A 361 8.91 -6.39 -7.91
CA LEU A 361 7.50 -6.27 -8.27
C LEU A 361 6.66 -6.14 -7.00
N ALA A 362 5.78 -5.15 -6.97
CA ALA A 362 4.72 -5.04 -5.99
C ALA A 362 3.37 -5.35 -6.64
N ALA A 363 2.60 -6.22 -6.01
CA ALA A 363 1.28 -6.63 -6.46
C ALA A 363 0.23 -6.30 -5.38
N TYR A 364 -0.92 -5.82 -5.81
CA TYR A 364 -2.03 -5.42 -4.95
C TYR A 364 -3.30 -6.06 -5.47
N LEU A 365 -4.08 -6.68 -4.59
CA LEU A 365 -5.35 -7.32 -4.93
C LEU A 365 -6.46 -6.74 -4.09
N CYS A 366 -7.57 -6.40 -4.71
CA CYS A 366 -8.82 -6.09 -4.01
C CYS A 366 -9.99 -6.79 -4.70
N ARG A 367 -11.08 -7.03 -3.95
CA ARG A 367 -12.32 -7.60 -4.48
C ARG A 367 -13.44 -6.58 -4.35
N GLN A 368 -14.08 -6.30 -5.47
CA GLN A 368 -15.30 -5.49 -5.52
C GLN A 368 -16.41 -6.28 -6.23
N GLY A 369 -17.45 -6.66 -5.47
CA GLY A 369 -18.56 -7.40 -6.03
C GLY A 369 -18.12 -8.68 -6.77
N ASP A 370 -18.38 -8.67 -8.09
CA ASP A 370 -18.13 -9.78 -9.01
C ASP A 370 -16.73 -9.80 -9.65
N ARG A 371 -15.79 -8.98 -9.17
CA ARG A 371 -14.44 -8.90 -9.75
C ARG A 371 -13.33 -8.77 -8.72
N TYR A 372 -12.18 -9.31 -9.07
CA TYR A 372 -10.90 -8.96 -8.48
C TYR A 372 -10.19 -7.94 -9.36
N THR A 373 -9.61 -6.92 -8.74
CA THR A 373 -8.69 -6.00 -9.44
C THR A 373 -7.28 -6.27 -8.97
N LEU A 374 -6.41 -6.60 -9.92
CA LEU A 374 -4.98 -6.79 -9.73
C LEU A 374 -4.24 -5.54 -10.21
N ALA A 375 -3.47 -4.93 -9.32
CA ALA A 375 -2.59 -3.82 -9.63
C ALA A 375 -1.14 -4.25 -9.47
N LEU A 376 -0.31 -4.01 -10.47
CA LEU A 376 1.09 -4.36 -10.50
C LEU A 376 1.94 -3.09 -10.64
N VAL A 377 3.01 -3.01 -9.86
CA VAL A 377 3.99 -1.91 -9.87
C VAL A 377 5.38 -2.54 -9.89
N ALA A 378 6.01 -2.56 -11.05
CA ALA A 378 7.36 -3.06 -11.23
C ALA A 378 8.37 -1.93 -11.06
N LEU A 379 9.34 -2.14 -10.17
CA LEU A 379 10.40 -1.19 -9.80
C LEU A 379 11.76 -1.57 -10.40
N ASP A 380 11.84 -2.70 -11.08
CA ASP A 380 13.04 -3.26 -11.68
C ASP A 380 12.95 -3.16 -13.22
N ASP A 381 13.74 -2.29 -13.83
CA ASP A 381 13.75 -2.06 -15.27
C ASP A 381 14.53 -3.13 -16.05
N GLU A 382 15.35 -3.93 -15.39
CA GLU A 382 16.05 -5.05 -16.00
C GLU A 382 15.10 -6.20 -16.34
N HIS A 383 14.24 -6.59 -15.39
CA HIS A 383 13.29 -7.68 -15.57
C HIS A 383 11.97 -7.21 -16.20
N PHE A 384 11.57 -5.97 -15.94
CA PHE A 384 10.35 -5.36 -16.48
C PHE A 384 10.67 -4.13 -17.33
N PRO A 385 11.27 -4.30 -18.53
CA PRO A 385 11.79 -3.19 -19.32
C PRO A 385 10.70 -2.22 -19.80
N THR A 386 9.49 -2.74 -20.07
CA THR A 386 8.38 -1.95 -20.59
C THR A 386 7.05 -2.35 -19.93
N ARG A 387 6.06 -1.46 -20.02
CA ARG A 387 4.67 -1.78 -19.62
C ARG A 387 4.09 -2.93 -20.45
N ALA A 388 4.44 -3.00 -21.73
CA ALA A 388 3.98 -4.07 -22.62
C ALA A 388 4.53 -5.44 -22.18
N ALA A 389 5.80 -5.52 -21.79
CA ALA A 389 6.39 -6.74 -21.26
C ALA A 389 5.69 -7.19 -19.97
N LEU A 390 5.50 -6.28 -19.00
CA LEU A 390 4.77 -6.57 -17.76
C LEU A 390 3.35 -7.09 -18.03
N ARG A 391 2.64 -6.49 -19.00
CA ARG A 391 1.29 -6.95 -19.41
C ARG A 391 1.35 -8.34 -20.03
N ALA A 392 2.30 -8.60 -20.96
CA ALA A 392 2.43 -9.88 -21.60
C ALA A 392 2.72 -11.02 -20.60
N ASP A 393 3.65 -10.79 -19.65
CA ASP A 393 3.96 -11.78 -18.61
C ASP A 393 2.75 -12.02 -17.69
N THR A 394 1.98 -10.95 -17.39
CA THR A 394 0.77 -11.03 -16.59
C THR A 394 -0.31 -11.84 -17.30
N ASP A 395 -0.58 -11.56 -18.57
CA ASP A 395 -1.59 -12.26 -19.35
C ASP A 395 -1.23 -13.74 -19.56
N ALA A 396 0.05 -14.03 -19.81
CA ALA A 396 0.55 -15.39 -19.95
C ALA A 396 0.43 -16.18 -18.64
N GLU A 397 0.69 -15.54 -17.48
CA GLU A 397 0.56 -16.21 -16.19
C GLU A 397 -0.91 -16.43 -15.82
N LEU A 398 -1.77 -15.47 -16.05
CA LEU A 398 -3.22 -15.64 -15.85
C LEU A 398 -3.74 -16.80 -16.71
N ALA A 399 -3.37 -16.84 -17.99
CA ALA A 399 -3.78 -17.89 -18.91
C ALA A 399 -3.30 -19.29 -18.47
N ALA A 400 -2.10 -19.41 -17.87
CA ALA A 400 -1.61 -20.66 -17.30
C ALA A 400 -2.50 -21.20 -16.15
N HIS A 401 -3.26 -20.31 -15.49
CA HIS A 401 -4.24 -20.66 -14.47
C HIS A 401 -5.70 -20.67 -14.99
N GLY A 402 -5.91 -20.60 -16.32
CA GLY A 402 -7.24 -20.55 -16.93
C GLY A 402 -7.99 -19.25 -16.71
N LEU A 403 -7.27 -18.17 -16.38
CA LEU A 403 -7.83 -16.86 -16.11
C LEU A 403 -7.58 -15.88 -17.26
N HIS A 404 -8.46 -14.90 -17.39
CA HIS A 404 -8.34 -13.80 -18.33
C HIS A 404 -8.57 -12.48 -17.62
N GLY A 405 -7.70 -11.50 -17.87
CA GLY A 405 -7.80 -10.16 -17.32
C GLY A 405 -8.23 -9.13 -18.36
N ARG A 406 -9.00 -8.14 -17.95
CA ARG A 406 -9.30 -6.96 -18.74
C ARG A 406 -8.49 -5.78 -18.22
N HIS A 407 -7.51 -5.32 -18.97
CA HIS A 407 -6.69 -4.16 -18.64
C HIS A 407 -7.49 -2.86 -18.63
N TRP A 408 -7.09 -1.96 -17.76
CA TRP A 408 -7.63 -0.60 -17.66
C TRP A 408 -7.06 0.30 -18.73
#